data_096f3fed647584d223093fde1be5e3e1
#
_entry.id   096f3fed647584d223093fde1be5e3e1
#
_cell.length_a   1.000
_cell.length_b   1.000
_cell.length_c   1.000
_cell.angle_alpha   90.00
_cell.angle_beta   90.00
_cell.angle_gamma   90.00
#
_symmetry.space_group_name_H-M   'P 1'
#
loop_
_entity.id
_entity.type
_entity.pdbx_description
1 polymer ?
#
loop_
_entity_poly.entity_id
_entity_poly.type
_entity_poly.pdbx_seq_one_letter_code
_entity_poly.pdbx_strand_id
1 'polypeptide(L)'
;MDLAVLSHPVVMILIGMGIVSPVAEEMIFRVVMYDRVREYTRPLYAGILTSLLYASLHMGLVQVVYAFLMGSLFSYAYEKTHSWAVPVLMHVGANMMEILLMETDLFRFMFGSRKQLIGMTLFGCAIVVIMVYLSEVKVRTIEISETAAGVSADSQEQGEL
;
A
#
# COMPACT_ATOMS: atom_id res chain seq x y z
N MET A 1 -15.13 19.01 -22.86
CA MET A 1 -13.83 18.42 -22.56
C MET A 1 -13.22 18.05 -23.91
N ASP A 2 -12.12 18.69 -24.27
CA ASP A 2 -11.57 18.60 -25.63
C ASP A 2 -10.98 17.21 -25.87
N LEU A 3 -11.43 16.48 -26.89
CA LEU A 3 -10.90 15.16 -27.29
C LEU A 3 -9.39 15.18 -27.55
N ALA A 4 -8.85 16.34 -27.92
CA ALA A 4 -7.41 16.54 -28.11
C ALA A 4 -6.59 16.36 -26.83
N VAL A 5 -7.15 16.64 -25.65
CA VAL A 5 -6.49 16.43 -24.36
C VAL A 5 -6.38 14.93 -24.05
N LEU A 6 -7.40 14.14 -24.38
CA LEU A 6 -7.39 12.69 -24.16
C LEU A 6 -6.45 11.93 -25.13
N SER A 7 -6.10 12.53 -26.27
CA SER A 7 -5.14 11.93 -27.21
C SER A 7 -3.68 12.25 -26.86
N HIS A 8 -3.41 13.05 -25.83
CA HIS A 8 -2.04 13.34 -25.40
C HIS A 8 -1.41 12.09 -24.76
N PRO A 9 -0.21 11.65 -25.22
CA PRO A 9 0.41 10.41 -24.75
C PRO A 9 0.50 10.31 -23.21
N VAL A 10 0.84 11.40 -22.53
CA VAL A 10 0.95 11.45 -21.06
C VAL A 10 -0.41 11.20 -20.38
N VAL A 11 -1.49 11.76 -20.91
CA VAL A 11 -2.84 11.55 -20.34
C VAL A 11 -3.26 10.08 -20.48
N MET A 12 -2.97 9.45 -21.62
CA MET A 12 -3.23 8.03 -21.82
C MET A 12 -2.43 7.14 -20.86
N ILE A 13 -1.15 7.47 -20.61
CA ILE A 13 -0.30 6.79 -19.65
C ILE A 13 -0.85 6.96 -18.22
N LEU A 14 -1.21 8.19 -17.84
CA LEU A 14 -1.78 8.47 -16.52
C LEU A 14 -3.08 7.68 -16.26
N ILE A 15 -3.98 7.63 -17.21
CA ILE A 15 -5.23 6.88 -17.08
C ILE A 15 -4.95 5.38 -17.10
N GLY A 16 -4.24 4.87 -18.10
CA GLY A 16 -4.01 3.45 -18.30
C GLY A 16 -3.13 2.83 -17.21
N MET A 17 -1.92 3.35 -17.06
CA MET A 17 -0.93 2.80 -16.13
C MET A 17 -1.04 3.40 -14.72
N GLY A 18 -1.50 4.65 -14.62
CA GLY A 18 -1.64 5.31 -13.32
C GLY A 18 -2.91 4.90 -12.56
N ILE A 19 -4.00 4.54 -13.24
CA ILE A 19 -5.29 4.24 -12.61
C ILE A 19 -5.81 2.85 -12.96
N VAL A 20 -6.01 2.58 -14.25
CA VAL A 20 -6.73 1.36 -14.69
C VAL A 20 -5.94 0.10 -14.35
N SER A 21 -4.63 0.06 -14.63
CA SER A 21 -3.77 -1.07 -14.32
C SER A 21 -3.71 -1.35 -12.81
N PRO A 22 -3.39 -0.36 -11.93
CA PRO A 22 -3.42 -0.57 -10.48
C PRO A 22 -4.76 -1.08 -9.95
N VAL A 23 -5.86 -0.54 -10.42
CA VAL A 23 -7.19 -1.02 -9.99
C VAL A 23 -7.38 -2.48 -10.37
N ALA A 24 -7.10 -2.85 -11.63
CA ALA A 24 -7.25 -4.22 -12.09
C ALA A 24 -6.31 -5.19 -11.34
N GLU A 25 -5.06 -4.78 -11.11
CA GLU A 25 -4.07 -5.57 -10.38
C GLU A 25 -4.50 -5.80 -8.93
N GLU A 26 -4.94 -4.78 -8.21
CA GLU A 26 -5.39 -4.95 -6.83
C GLU A 26 -6.67 -5.81 -6.73
N MET A 27 -7.59 -5.69 -7.69
CA MET A 27 -8.77 -6.57 -7.72
C MET A 27 -8.37 -8.04 -7.92
N ILE A 28 -7.40 -8.32 -8.79
CA ILE A 28 -6.93 -9.68 -9.04
C ILE A 28 -6.13 -10.20 -7.83
N PHE A 29 -5.11 -9.46 -7.39
CA PHE A 29 -4.15 -9.96 -6.40
C PHE A 29 -4.66 -9.90 -4.97
N ARG A 30 -5.53 -8.94 -4.60
CA ARG A 30 -6.05 -8.82 -3.22
C ARG A 30 -7.43 -9.42 -3.09
N VAL A 31 -8.39 -8.99 -3.91
CA VAL A 31 -9.77 -9.45 -3.74
C VAL A 31 -9.96 -10.90 -4.18
N VAL A 32 -9.28 -11.33 -5.27
CA VAL A 32 -9.46 -12.70 -5.76
C VAL A 32 -8.39 -13.66 -5.20
N MET A 33 -7.11 -13.34 -5.40
CA MET A 33 -6.04 -14.30 -5.08
C MET A 33 -5.71 -14.33 -3.59
N TYR A 34 -5.54 -13.16 -2.96
CA TYR A 34 -5.23 -13.09 -1.53
C TYR A 34 -6.35 -13.71 -0.70
N ASP A 35 -7.61 -13.34 -0.92
CA ASP A 35 -8.74 -13.89 -0.17
C ASP A 35 -8.81 -15.41 -0.32
N ARG A 36 -8.64 -15.93 -1.55
CA ARG A 36 -8.63 -17.38 -1.77
C ARG A 36 -7.49 -18.11 -1.05
N VAL A 37 -6.27 -17.55 -1.07
CA VAL A 37 -5.13 -18.14 -0.33
C VAL A 37 -5.31 -18.00 1.16
N ARG A 38 -5.90 -16.91 1.61
CA ARG A 38 -6.17 -16.59 3.01
C ARG A 38 -7.15 -17.57 3.68
N GLU A 39 -8.05 -18.16 2.93
CA GLU A 39 -8.95 -19.23 3.43
C GLU A 39 -8.17 -20.45 3.94
N TYR A 40 -6.98 -20.73 3.39
CA TYR A 40 -6.20 -21.93 3.68
C TYR A 40 -4.90 -21.64 4.45
N THR A 41 -4.50 -20.37 4.59
CA THR A 41 -3.21 -20.00 5.18
C THR A 41 -3.33 -18.83 6.15
N ARG A 42 -2.24 -18.59 6.90
CA ARG A 42 -2.13 -17.38 7.74
C ARG A 42 -1.89 -16.15 6.87
N PRO A 43 -2.29 -14.92 7.33
CA PRO A 43 -2.14 -13.67 6.58
C PRO A 43 -0.76 -13.45 5.99
N LEU A 44 0.28 -13.75 6.76
CA LEU A 44 1.67 -13.60 6.33
C LEU A 44 2.00 -14.44 5.09
N TYR A 45 1.59 -15.70 5.08
CA TYR A 45 1.87 -16.60 3.96
C TYR A 45 1.05 -16.25 2.72
N ALA A 46 -0.22 -15.86 2.92
CA ALA A 46 -1.07 -15.37 1.85
C ALA A 46 -0.46 -14.11 1.21
N GLY A 47 0.00 -13.15 2.03
CA GLY A 47 0.67 -11.95 1.56
C GLY A 47 1.95 -12.23 0.80
N ILE A 48 2.83 -13.09 1.32
CA ILE A 48 4.09 -13.46 0.65
C ILE A 48 3.81 -14.12 -0.70
N LEU A 49 2.92 -15.12 -0.74
CA LEU A 49 2.65 -15.88 -1.96
C LEU A 49 2.05 -15.00 -3.07
N THR A 50 1.03 -14.19 -2.73
CA THR A 50 0.40 -13.31 -3.72
C THR A 50 1.32 -12.18 -4.16
N SER A 51 2.21 -11.71 -3.29
CA SER A 51 3.22 -10.70 -3.65
C SER A 51 4.33 -11.28 -4.53
N LEU A 52 4.72 -12.54 -4.36
CA LEU A 52 5.64 -13.24 -5.26
C LEU A 52 5.03 -13.42 -6.65
N LEU A 53 3.76 -13.82 -6.71
CA LEU A 53 3.03 -13.94 -7.98
C LEU A 53 2.90 -12.58 -8.68
N TYR A 54 2.56 -11.53 -7.94
CA TYR A 54 2.52 -10.16 -8.44
C TYR A 54 3.89 -9.73 -9.00
N ALA A 55 4.95 -9.93 -8.22
CA ALA A 55 6.30 -9.58 -8.60
C ALA A 55 6.80 -10.34 -9.85
N SER A 56 6.36 -11.58 -10.05
CA SER A 56 6.75 -12.39 -11.21
C SER A 56 6.27 -11.86 -12.56
N LEU A 57 5.29 -10.94 -12.56
CA LEU A 57 4.82 -10.25 -13.76
C LEU A 57 5.74 -9.08 -14.18
N HIS A 58 6.71 -8.72 -13.35
CA HIS A 58 7.61 -7.62 -13.61
C HIS A 58 8.92 -8.10 -14.24
N MET A 59 9.55 -7.24 -15.03
CA MET A 59 10.79 -7.57 -15.74
C MET A 59 11.98 -6.84 -15.11
N GLY A 60 13.06 -7.60 -14.87
CA GLY A 60 14.27 -7.06 -14.27
C GLY A 60 14.28 -7.13 -12.74
N LEU A 61 15.46 -7.50 -12.20
CA LEU A 61 15.62 -7.81 -10.77
C LEU A 61 15.16 -6.68 -9.84
N VAL A 62 15.48 -5.43 -10.18
CA VAL A 62 15.11 -4.27 -9.36
C VAL A 62 13.59 -4.10 -9.30
N GLN A 63 12.90 -4.22 -10.44
CA GLN A 63 11.44 -4.12 -10.49
C GLN A 63 10.76 -5.28 -9.76
N VAL A 64 11.28 -6.51 -9.89
CA VAL A 64 10.75 -7.68 -9.17
C VAL A 64 10.84 -7.49 -7.66
N VAL A 65 12.00 -7.02 -7.14
CA VAL A 65 12.18 -6.75 -5.71
C VAL A 65 11.24 -5.63 -5.25
N TYR A 66 11.16 -4.54 -6.01
CA TYR A 66 10.26 -3.42 -5.71
C TYR A 66 8.80 -3.88 -5.68
N ALA A 67 8.35 -4.59 -6.72
CA ALA A 67 6.99 -5.10 -6.82
C ALA A 67 6.65 -6.09 -5.69
N PHE A 68 7.59 -6.94 -5.28
CA PHE A 68 7.41 -7.82 -4.13
C PHE A 68 7.19 -7.04 -2.82
N LEU A 69 8.02 -6.02 -2.57
CA LEU A 69 7.90 -5.19 -1.37
C LEU A 69 6.59 -4.40 -1.35
N MET A 70 6.24 -3.76 -2.47
CA MET A 70 4.98 -3.04 -2.62
C MET A 70 3.77 -3.98 -2.52
N GLY A 71 3.84 -5.14 -3.16
CA GLY A 71 2.81 -6.15 -3.06
C GLY A 71 2.59 -6.64 -1.63
N SER A 72 3.67 -6.83 -0.87
CA SER A 72 3.59 -7.22 0.55
C SER A 72 2.96 -6.13 1.40
N LEU A 73 3.30 -4.86 1.15
CA LEU A 73 2.71 -3.71 1.82
C LEU A 73 1.21 -3.58 1.52
N PHE A 74 0.81 -3.75 0.27
CA PHE A 74 -0.60 -3.70 -0.13
C PHE A 74 -1.42 -4.85 0.47
N SER A 75 -0.85 -6.07 0.52
CA SER A 75 -1.48 -7.22 1.18
C SER A 75 -1.64 -6.97 2.69
N TYR A 76 -0.64 -6.38 3.34
CA TYR A 76 -0.72 -6.00 4.74
C TYR A 76 -1.81 -4.93 4.98
N ALA A 77 -1.87 -3.90 4.15
CA ALA A 77 -2.88 -2.86 4.24
C ALA A 77 -4.29 -3.43 4.03
N TYR A 78 -4.46 -4.33 3.07
CA TYR A 78 -5.71 -5.02 2.81
C TYR A 78 -6.18 -5.83 4.02
N GLU A 79 -5.30 -6.68 4.59
CA GLU A 79 -5.63 -7.48 5.79
C GLU A 79 -5.99 -6.60 6.99
N LYS A 80 -5.30 -5.48 7.20
CA LYS A 80 -5.55 -4.60 8.34
C LYS A 80 -6.81 -3.76 8.23
N THR A 81 -7.18 -3.37 7.02
CA THR A 81 -8.30 -2.45 6.80
C THR A 81 -9.58 -3.16 6.35
N HIS A 82 -9.47 -4.40 5.89
CA HIS A 82 -10.54 -5.16 5.25
C HIS A 82 -11.25 -4.37 4.13
N SER A 83 -10.49 -3.50 3.46
CA SER A 83 -10.98 -2.61 2.41
C SER A 83 -10.10 -2.70 1.17
N TRP A 84 -10.67 -3.09 0.05
CA TRP A 84 -9.98 -3.11 -1.25
C TRP A 84 -9.58 -1.70 -1.73
N ALA A 85 -10.31 -0.68 -1.30
CA ALA A 85 -10.03 0.70 -1.71
C ALA A 85 -8.67 1.20 -1.19
N VAL A 86 -8.21 0.74 -0.03
CA VAL A 86 -6.94 1.18 0.56
C VAL A 86 -5.74 0.76 -0.29
N PRO A 87 -5.51 -0.53 -0.61
CA PRO A 87 -4.41 -0.91 -1.48
C PRO A 87 -4.54 -0.33 -2.89
N VAL A 88 -5.74 -0.19 -3.45
CA VAL A 88 -5.96 0.49 -4.73
C VAL A 88 -5.49 1.95 -4.69
N LEU A 89 -5.87 2.71 -3.68
CA LEU A 89 -5.44 4.11 -3.55
C LEU A 89 -3.93 4.24 -3.33
N MET A 90 -3.34 3.33 -2.56
CA MET A 90 -1.89 3.30 -2.35
C MET A 90 -1.16 2.99 -3.67
N HIS A 91 -1.64 2.04 -4.45
CA HIS A 91 -1.03 1.64 -5.72
C HIS A 91 -1.20 2.74 -6.78
N VAL A 92 -2.41 3.28 -6.95
CA VAL A 92 -2.66 4.42 -7.84
C VAL A 92 -1.76 5.61 -7.47
N GLY A 93 -1.66 5.93 -6.19
CA GLY A 93 -0.79 7.00 -5.71
C GLY A 93 0.69 6.77 -6.05
N ALA A 94 1.19 5.54 -5.86
CA ALA A 94 2.56 5.17 -6.20
C ALA A 94 2.83 5.31 -7.71
N ASN A 95 1.95 4.77 -8.56
CA ASN A 95 2.11 4.84 -10.03
C ASN A 95 1.98 6.28 -10.55
N MET A 96 1.02 7.06 -10.03
CA MET A 96 0.90 8.48 -10.38
C MET A 96 2.16 9.26 -10.02
N MET A 97 2.71 9.04 -8.84
CA MET A 97 3.95 9.68 -8.40
C MET A 97 5.12 9.28 -9.31
N GLU A 98 5.24 7.99 -9.65
CA GLU A 98 6.29 7.51 -10.56
C GLU A 98 6.20 8.17 -11.93
N ILE A 99 5.01 8.20 -12.55
CA ILE A 99 4.79 8.83 -13.86
C ILE A 99 5.13 10.32 -13.80
N LEU A 100 4.65 11.04 -12.78
CA LEU A 100 4.95 12.47 -12.62
C LEU A 100 6.45 12.74 -12.42
N LEU A 101 7.13 11.87 -11.67
CA LEU A 101 8.57 11.99 -11.47
C LEU A 101 9.35 11.71 -12.77
N MET A 102 8.91 10.76 -13.60
CA MET A 102 9.57 10.43 -14.87
C MET A 102 9.34 11.51 -15.95
N GLU A 103 8.15 12.10 -15.99
CA GLU A 103 7.79 13.14 -16.95
C GLU A 103 8.34 14.54 -16.58
N THR A 104 8.88 14.70 -15.38
CA THR A 104 9.44 15.96 -14.90
C THR A 104 10.95 15.86 -14.67
N ASP A 105 11.66 16.98 -14.76
CA ASP A 105 13.07 17.06 -14.36
C ASP A 105 13.30 16.79 -12.86
N LEU A 106 12.22 16.65 -12.10
CA LEU A 106 12.24 16.34 -10.68
C LEU A 106 12.90 14.99 -10.40
N PHE A 107 12.66 13.98 -11.25
CA PHE A 107 13.35 12.68 -11.14
C PHE A 107 14.87 12.86 -11.26
N ARG A 108 15.32 13.62 -12.25
CA ARG A 108 16.75 13.92 -12.45
C ARG A 108 17.33 14.73 -11.29
N PHE A 109 16.57 15.67 -10.75
CA PHE A 109 16.95 16.45 -9.57
C PHE A 109 17.05 15.58 -8.31
N MET A 110 16.09 14.69 -8.08
CA MET A 110 16.04 13.86 -6.87
C MET A 110 17.03 12.68 -6.92
N PHE A 111 17.24 12.08 -8.08
CA PHE A 111 18.01 10.84 -8.24
C PHE A 111 19.27 11.00 -9.12
N GLY A 112 19.60 12.21 -9.54
CA GLY A 112 20.72 12.51 -10.43
C GLY A 112 22.11 12.25 -9.84
N SER A 113 22.22 12.07 -8.51
CA SER A 113 23.46 11.70 -7.87
C SER A 113 23.26 10.53 -6.88
N ARG A 114 24.33 9.74 -6.66
CA ARG A 114 24.30 8.63 -5.68
C ARG A 114 23.92 9.10 -4.26
N LYS A 115 24.35 10.28 -3.87
CA LYS A 115 24.05 10.86 -2.54
C LYS A 115 22.55 11.19 -2.42
N GLN A 116 21.95 11.77 -3.46
CA GLN A 116 20.51 12.06 -3.50
C GLN A 116 19.67 10.78 -3.48
N LEU A 117 20.06 9.76 -4.26
CA LEU A 117 19.41 8.46 -4.24
C LEU A 117 19.40 7.84 -2.84
N ILE A 118 20.56 7.80 -2.17
CA ILE A 118 20.66 7.26 -0.81
C ILE A 118 19.80 8.08 0.16
N GLY A 119 19.87 9.41 0.08
CA GLY A 119 19.08 10.31 0.93
C GLY A 119 17.58 10.09 0.78
N MET A 120 17.08 10.00 -0.45
CA MET A 120 15.67 9.78 -0.72
C MET A 120 15.20 8.38 -0.29
N THR A 121 16.04 7.36 -0.48
CA THR A 121 15.73 6.00 -0.01
C THR A 121 15.63 5.96 1.51
N LEU A 122 16.58 6.55 2.23
CA LEU A 122 16.55 6.64 3.69
C LEU A 122 15.34 7.43 4.19
N PHE A 123 15.00 8.55 3.53
CA PHE A 123 13.83 9.34 3.85
C PHE A 123 12.53 8.56 3.66
N GLY A 124 12.39 7.85 2.52
CA GLY A 124 11.24 6.98 2.26
C GLY A 124 11.11 5.86 3.30
N CYS A 125 12.22 5.18 3.63
CA CYS A 125 12.23 4.17 4.69
C CYS A 125 11.82 4.74 6.05
N ALA A 126 12.30 5.93 6.40
CA ALA A 126 11.94 6.60 7.66
C ALA A 126 10.43 6.91 7.71
N ILE A 127 9.82 7.39 6.62
CA ILE A 127 8.38 7.62 6.53
C ILE A 127 7.60 6.32 6.76
N VAL A 128 7.99 5.23 6.10
CA VAL A 128 7.32 3.92 6.26
C VAL A 128 7.40 3.45 7.72
N VAL A 129 8.58 3.53 8.33
CA VAL A 129 8.76 3.16 9.75
C VAL A 129 7.90 4.01 10.67
N ILE A 130 7.84 5.33 10.44
CA ILE A 130 6.98 6.24 11.22
C ILE A 130 5.51 5.89 11.05
N MET A 131 5.05 5.64 9.83
CA MET A 131 3.66 5.26 9.57
C MET A 131 3.28 3.95 10.25
N VAL A 132 4.15 2.93 10.18
CA VAL A 132 3.93 1.66 10.87
C VAL A 132 3.89 1.88 12.37
N TYR A 133 4.83 2.63 12.95
CA TYR A 133 4.85 2.95 14.37
C TYR A 133 3.58 3.68 14.82
N LEU A 134 3.13 4.70 14.07
CA LEU A 134 1.91 5.44 14.40
C LEU A 134 0.66 4.57 14.31
N SER A 135 0.60 3.64 13.36
CA SER A 135 -0.51 2.69 13.26
C SER A 135 -0.58 1.75 14.45
N GLU A 136 0.56 1.23 14.91
CA GLU A 136 0.65 0.38 16.10
C GLU A 136 0.27 1.12 17.40
N VAL A 137 0.74 2.36 17.54
CA VAL A 137 0.38 3.23 18.69
C VAL A 137 -1.13 3.47 18.73
N LYS A 138 -1.74 3.77 17.58
CA LYS A 138 -3.18 4.00 17.49
C LYS A 138 -3.99 2.77 17.86
N VAL A 139 -3.60 1.59 17.39
CA VAL A 139 -4.25 0.32 17.73
C VAL A 139 -4.18 0.06 19.23
N ARG A 140 -3.00 0.18 19.85
CA ARG A 140 -2.83 0.01 21.31
C ARG A 140 -3.66 0.99 22.12
N THR A 141 -3.78 2.24 21.67
CA THR A 141 -4.59 3.24 22.38
C THR A 141 -6.07 2.87 22.36
N ILE A 142 -6.58 2.34 21.26
CA ILE A 142 -7.96 1.88 21.15
C ILE A 142 -8.19 0.68 22.08
N GLU A 143 -7.32 -0.33 22.05
CA GLU A 143 -7.42 -1.52 22.93
C GLU A 143 -7.43 -1.15 24.41
N ILE A 144 -6.57 -0.23 24.85
CA ILE A 144 -6.52 0.26 26.23
C ILE A 144 -7.82 0.97 26.59
N SER A 145 -8.36 1.79 25.69
CA SER A 145 -9.62 2.53 25.90
C SER A 145 -10.81 1.59 26.02
N GLU A 146 -10.88 0.56 25.18
CA GLU A 146 -11.97 -0.46 25.25
C GLU A 146 -11.89 -1.30 26.52
N THR A 147 -10.67 -1.71 26.91
CA THR A 147 -10.44 -2.46 28.13
C THR A 147 -10.82 -1.64 29.38
N ALA A 148 -10.48 -0.36 29.42
CA ALA A 148 -10.84 0.53 30.51
C ALA A 148 -12.35 0.77 30.59
N ALA A 149 -13.03 0.89 29.45
CA ALA A 149 -14.49 1.03 29.38
C ALA A 149 -15.20 -0.25 29.85
N GLY A 150 -14.70 -1.43 29.49
CA GLY A 150 -15.23 -2.72 29.95
C GLY A 150 -15.12 -2.91 31.47
N VAL A 151 -13.96 -2.57 32.05
CA VAL A 151 -13.75 -2.65 33.51
C VAL A 151 -14.66 -1.70 34.27
N SER A 152 -14.92 -0.50 33.75
CA SER A 152 -15.82 0.47 34.39
C SER A 152 -17.28 0.02 34.34
N ALA A 153 -17.72 -0.67 33.30
CA ALA A 153 -19.07 -1.22 33.18
C ALA A 153 -19.31 -2.36 34.16
N ASP A 154 -18.35 -3.28 34.29
CA ASP A 154 -18.42 -4.43 35.20
C ASP A 154 -18.43 -4.02 36.69
N SER A 155 -17.71 -2.92 37.01
CA SER A 155 -17.69 -2.36 38.38
C SER A 155 -19.01 -1.68 38.76
N GLN A 156 -19.75 -1.14 37.81
CA GLN A 156 -21.09 -0.55 38.09
C GLN A 156 -22.14 -1.63 38.28
N GLU A 157 -22.08 -2.73 37.54
CA GLU A 157 -23.04 -3.84 37.66
C GLU A 157 -22.88 -4.58 38.98
N GLN A 158 -21.66 -4.69 39.52
CA GLN A 158 -21.39 -5.31 40.82
C GLN A 158 -21.72 -4.40 42.03
N GLY A 159 -21.90 -3.11 41.83
CA GLY A 159 -22.27 -2.13 42.86
C GLY A 159 -23.79 -1.99 43.10
N GLU A 160 -24.59 -2.52 42.20
CA GLU A 160 -26.06 -2.49 42.26
C GLU A 160 -26.71 -3.78 42.84
N LEU A 161 -25.92 -4.79 43.23
CA LEU A 161 -26.33 -6.05 43.89
C LEU A 161 -26.05 -5.97 45.39
#